data_9962d779f8a7ac2b5b94c81bb37b2c55
#
_entry.id   9962d779f8a7ac2b5b94c81bb37b2c55
#
_cell.length_a   1.000
_cell.length_b   1.000
_cell.length_c   1.000
_cell.angle_alpha   90.00
_cell.angle_beta   90.00
_cell.angle_gamma   90.00
#
_symmetry.space_group_name_H-M   'P 1'
#
loop_
_entity.id
_entity.type
_entity.pdbx_description
1 polymer ?
#
loop_
_entity_poly.entity_id
_entity_poly.type
_entity_poly.pdbx_seq_one_letter_code
_entity_poly.pdbx_strand_id
1 'polypeptide(L)'
;MKLLITGGLGFIGSNLVDSLSKKNHKIKILTKTFSKKNNIKNSYDKVEIEKINLTNFKRLGQIIEKFKPDIIIHLAGNTSHSKSFEEPLKDVDSNAKSTLFMLEKIRGLNLNCKFLLGSTFIVIGKPKKLPVNENTPCNPTTIYGTNRLASEYFCKIYHEVYGLDTNIFRITNSYGPREQVIPKKNAVNFLIHQAFKKQEISIYNKGKFFRDFIYIDDVISGINTILKNGKSGELYWISSGKKTWFYQFGDILERTTGCKVKYSEAPTYTKKVDVGNFVVDNSKLRSLGWKPKVNLEQGIKETLEYFQSQKIS
;
A
#
# COMPACT_ATOMS: atom_id res chain seq x y z
N MET A 1 20.27 -5.22 -11.27
CA MET A 1 19.33 -6.26 -10.80
C MET A 1 18.08 -6.29 -11.67
N LYS A 2 17.44 -7.45 -11.81
CA LYS A 2 16.15 -7.65 -12.47
C LYS A 2 15.03 -7.54 -11.44
N LEU A 3 14.18 -6.54 -11.56
CA LEU A 3 13.07 -6.28 -10.65
C LEU A 3 11.75 -6.60 -11.34
N LEU A 4 10.93 -7.48 -10.74
CA LEU A 4 9.57 -7.74 -11.19
C LEU A 4 8.59 -7.07 -10.23
N ILE A 5 7.82 -6.09 -10.71
CA ILE A 5 6.92 -5.30 -9.88
C ILE A 5 5.48 -5.57 -10.30
N THR A 6 4.70 -6.21 -9.45
CA THR A 6 3.26 -6.34 -9.70
C THR A 6 2.53 -5.10 -9.17
N GLY A 7 1.59 -4.59 -9.94
CA GLY A 7 0.87 -3.36 -9.57
C GLY A 7 1.70 -2.08 -9.74
N GLY A 8 2.78 -2.12 -10.54
CA GLY A 8 3.70 -1.01 -10.74
C GLY A 8 3.09 0.26 -11.37
N LEU A 9 1.88 0.21 -11.94
CA LEU A 9 1.15 1.40 -12.39
C LEU A 9 0.18 1.96 -11.34
N GLY A 10 0.01 1.29 -10.20
CA GLY A 10 -0.84 1.74 -9.08
C GLY A 10 -0.22 2.90 -8.32
N PHE A 11 -0.91 3.35 -7.25
CA PHE A 11 -0.47 4.44 -6.38
C PHE A 11 0.95 4.24 -5.86
N ILE A 12 1.16 3.25 -5.00
CA ILE A 12 2.48 2.97 -4.41
C ILE A 12 3.45 2.49 -5.49
N GLY A 13 3.00 1.59 -6.37
CA GLY A 13 3.85 0.99 -7.40
C GLY A 13 4.46 2.01 -8.36
N SER A 14 3.69 2.98 -8.84
CA SER A 14 4.19 3.98 -9.80
C SER A 14 5.21 4.94 -9.17
N ASN A 15 4.99 5.35 -7.91
CA ASN A 15 5.95 6.17 -7.18
C ASN A 15 7.25 5.37 -6.89
N LEU A 16 7.12 4.08 -6.59
CA LEU A 16 8.27 3.20 -6.39
C LEU A 16 9.04 2.97 -7.71
N VAL A 17 8.34 2.76 -8.82
CA VAL A 17 8.96 2.63 -10.16
C VAL A 17 9.79 3.85 -10.48
N ASP A 18 9.26 5.07 -10.28
CA ASP A 18 10.02 6.31 -10.51
C ASP A 18 11.27 6.40 -9.64
N SER A 19 11.20 5.93 -8.39
CA SER A 19 12.36 5.88 -7.51
C SER A 19 13.42 4.87 -7.95
N LEU A 20 12.98 3.67 -8.36
CA LEU A 20 13.88 2.57 -8.74
C LEU A 20 14.48 2.77 -10.15
N SER A 21 13.76 3.42 -11.07
CA SER A 21 14.22 3.70 -12.43
C SER A 21 15.37 4.72 -12.53
N LYS A 22 15.64 5.44 -11.42
CA LYS A 22 16.82 6.31 -11.28
C LYS A 22 18.10 5.53 -11.07
N LYS A 23 18.00 4.22 -10.83
CA LYS A 23 19.13 3.30 -10.62
C LYS A 23 19.24 2.37 -11.84
N ASN A 24 20.40 1.78 -12.06
CA ASN A 24 20.61 0.83 -13.16
C ASN A 24 19.97 -0.54 -12.87
N HIS A 25 18.64 -0.62 -12.95
CA HIS A 25 17.85 -1.83 -12.77
C HIS A 25 17.09 -2.16 -14.06
N LYS A 26 17.00 -3.45 -14.40
CA LYS A 26 16.05 -3.91 -15.42
C LYS A 26 14.71 -4.15 -14.73
N ILE A 27 13.73 -3.26 -14.96
CA ILE A 27 12.43 -3.28 -14.31
C ILE A 27 11.38 -3.84 -15.26
N LYS A 28 10.65 -4.88 -14.83
CA LYS A 28 9.45 -5.37 -15.51
C LYS A 28 8.23 -5.16 -14.61
N ILE A 29 7.21 -4.50 -15.15
CA ILE A 29 5.94 -4.22 -14.47
C ILE A 29 4.88 -5.18 -14.98
N LEU A 30 4.17 -5.85 -14.05
CA LEU A 30 2.97 -6.61 -14.35
C LEU A 30 1.73 -5.82 -13.97
N THR A 31 0.82 -5.64 -14.90
CA THR A 31 -0.40 -4.84 -14.70
C THR A 31 -1.62 -5.47 -15.38
N LYS A 32 -2.80 -5.34 -14.76
CA LYS A 32 -4.07 -5.78 -15.36
C LYS A 32 -4.54 -4.86 -16.49
N THR A 33 -4.18 -3.58 -16.46
CA THR A 33 -4.65 -2.55 -17.40
C THR A 33 -3.59 -1.50 -17.64
N PHE A 34 -3.59 -0.89 -18.81
CA PHE A 34 -2.75 0.25 -19.15
C PHE A 34 -3.36 1.62 -18.80
N SER A 35 -4.59 1.66 -18.25
CA SER A 35 -5.31 2.91 -17.96
C SER A 35 -4.55 3.90 -17.05
N LYS A 36 -3.56 3.43 -16.30
CA LYS A 36 -2.71 4.24 -15.41
C LYS A 36 -1.27 4.41 -15.91
N LYS A 37 -1.03 4.20 -17.20
CA LYS A 37 0.30 4.31 -17.81
C LYS A 37 0.93 5.69 -17.57
N ASN A 38 0.11 6.75 -17.57
CA ASN A 38 0.55 8.11 -17.31
C ASN A 38 1.15 8.31 -15.90
N ASN A 39 0.86 7.42 -14.94
CA ASN A 39 1.47 7.49 -13.61
C ASN A 39 3.00 7.31 -13.63
N ILE A 40 3.56 6.73 -14.68
CA ILE A 40 5.00 6.51 -14.82
C ILE A 40 5.57 7.22 -16.05
N LYS A 41 4.95 8.32 -16.51
CA LYS A 41 5.39 9.04 -17.71
C LYS A 41 6.89 9.39 -17.72
N ASN A 42 7.45 9.69 -16.54
CA ASN A 42 8.87 10.05 -16.38
C ASN A 42 9.84 8.84 -16.40
N SER A 43 9.30 7.62 -16.30
CA SER A 43 10.08 6.37 -16.25
C SER A 43 9.65 5.37 -17.31
N TYR A 44 8.79 5.80 -18.22
CA TYR A 44 8.17 4.90 -19.20
C TYR A 44 9.20 4.17 -20.06
N ASP A 45 10.19 4.89 -20.58
CA ASP A 45 11.21 4.35 -21.48
C ASP A 45 12.27 3.49 -20.74
N LYS A 46 12.22 3.46 -19.40
CA LYS A 46 13.16 2.74 -18.54
C LYS A 46 12.62 1.41 -18.04
N VAL A 47 11.41 1.03 -18.43
CA VAL A 47 10.74 -0.15 -17.90
C VAL A 47 10.03 -0.97 -18.97
N GLU A 48 10.00 -2.27 -18.79
CA GLU A 48 9.14 -3.17 -19.58
C GLU A 48 7.78 -3.30 -18.88
N ILE A 49 6.68 -3.15 -19.63
CA ILE A 49 5.33 -3.30 -19.08
C ILE A 49 4.63 -4.46 -19.76
N GLU A 50 4.14 -5.41 -18.99
CA GLU A 50 3.39 -6.55 -19.49
C GLU A 50 1.97 -6.56 -18.90
N LYS A 51 0.96 -6.63 -19.80
CA LYS A 51 -0.45 -6.71 -19.39
C LYS A 51 -0.78 -8.16 -19.06
N ILE A 52 -1.15 -8.38 -17.80
CA ILE A 52 -1.54 -9.69 -17.29
C ILE A 52 -2.53 -9.55 -16.13
N ASN A 53 -3.51 -10.43 -16.07
CA ASN A 53 -4.23 -10.70 -14.83
C ASN A 53 -3.41 -11.71 -14.01
N LEU A 54 -3.06 -11.39 -12.77
CA LEU A 54 -2.25 -12.27 -11.91
C LEU A 54 -2.93 -13.61 -11.60
N THR A 55 -4.22 -13.73 -11.82
CA THR A 55 -4.96 -15.01 -11.72
C THR A 55 -4.73 -15.92 -12.92
N ASN A 56 -4.09 -15.45 -13.99
CA ASN A 56 -3.56 -16.30 -15.05
C ASN A 56 -2.22 -16.91 -14.63
N PHE A 57 -2.29 -17.92 -13.76
CA PHE A 57 -1.11 -18.53 -13.15
C PHE A 57 -0.16 -19.17 -14.18
N LYS A 58 -0.69 -19.74 -15.27
CA LYS A 58 0.13 -20.28 -16.35
C LYS A 58 1.03 -19.21 -16.96
N ARG A 59 0.45 -18.08 -17.36
CA ARG A 59 1.20 -16.95 -17.95
C ARG A 59 2.14 -16.30 -16.93
N LEU A 60 1.69 -16.12 -15.69
CA LEU A 60 2.53 -15.58 -14.60
C LEU A 60 3.76 -16.46 -14.35
N GLY A 61 3.59 -17.77 -14.34
CA GLY A 61 4.71 -18.72 -14.20
C GLY A 61 5.71 -18.61 -15.34
N GLN A 62 5.25 -18.54 -16.61
CA GLN A 62 6.12 -18.35 -17.78
C GLN A 62 6.94 -17.04 -17.71
N ILE A 63 6.30 -15.95 -17.21
CA ILE A 63 6.99 -14.66 -17.07
C ILE A 63 8.11 -14.76 -16.02
N ILE A 64 7.83 -15.34 -14.84
CA ILE A 64 8.83 -15.50 -13.78
C ILE A 64 10.01 -16.36 -14.27
N GLU A 65 9.71 -17.49 -14.92
CA GLU A 65 10.71 -18.42 -15.44
C GLU A 65 11.61 -17.80 -16.53
N LYS A 66 11.01 -17.03 -17.47
CA LYS A 66 11.75 -16.35 -18.54
C LYS A 66 12.54 -15.15 -18.03
N PHE A 67 11.94 -14.34 -17.15
CA PHE A 67 12.57 -13.11 -16.65
C PHE A 67 13.63 -13.38 -15.61
N LYS A 68 13.46 -14.42 -14.76
CA LYS A 68 14.35 -14.81 -13.65
C LYS A 68 14.70 -13.59 -12.80
N PRO A 69 13.71 -13.03 -12.06
CA PRO A 69 13.92 -11.81 -11.27
C PRO A 69 14.87 -12.05 -10.09
N ASP A 70 15.71 -11.07 -9.79
CA ASP A 70 16.48 -11.02 -8.53
C ASP A 70 15.59 -10.58 -7.36
N ILE A 71 14.56 -9.75 -7.66
CA ILE A 71 13.60 -9.27 -6.66
C ILE A 71 12.21 -9.25 -7.26
N ILE A 72 11.22 -9.79 -6.54
CA ILE A 72 9.80 -9.58 -6.81
C ILE A 72 9.23 -8.63 -5.74
N ILE A 73 8.62 -7.50 -6.18
CA ILE A 73 7.89 -6.60 -5.31
C ILE A 73 6.40 -6.75 -5.61
N HIS A 74 5.69 -7.39 -4.69
CA HIS A 74 4.28 -7.75 -4.89
C HIS A 74 3.36 -6.73 -4.22
N LEU A 75 2.88 -5.76 -5.04
CA LEU A 75 1.96 -4.70 -4.63
C LEU A 75 0.56 -4.87 -5.23
N ALA A 76 0.41 -5.72 -6.25
CA ALA A 76 -0.88 -5.96 -6.87
C ALA A 76 -1.81 -6.75 -5.97
N GLY A 77 -3.09 -6.55 -6.18
CA GLY A 77 -4.18 -7.22 -5.51
C GLY A 77 -5.44 -6.34 -5.51
N ASN A 78 -6.55 -6.89 -5.06
CA ASN A 78 -7.71 -6.07 -4.74
C ASN A 78 -7.42 -5.31 -3.44
N THR A 79 -7.66 -4.02 -3.41
CA THR A 79 -7.45 -3.16 -2.22
C THR A 79 -8.77 -2.56 -1.72
N SER A 80 -9.90 -2.97 -2.29
CA SER A 80 -11.21 -2.47 -1.92
C SER A 80 -11.89 -3.41 -0.92
N HIS A 81 -12.17 -2.91 0.27
CA HIS A 81 -12.90 -3.65 1.30
C HIS A 81 -14.29 -4.08 0.81
N SER A 82 -15.06 -3.16 0.19
CA SER A 82 -16.40 -3.46 -0.32
C SER A 82 -16.36 -4.56 -1.38
N LYS A 83 -15.46 -4.44 -2.36
CA LYS A 83 -15.32 -5.46 -3.40
C LYS A 83 -14.92 -6.83 -2.86
N SER A 84 -14.18 -6.91 -1.76
CA SER A 84 -13.85 -8.20 -1.16
C SER A 84 -15.08 -8.94 -0.63
N PHE A 85 -16.11 -8.22 -0.21
CA PHE A 85 -17.40 -8.81 0.18
C PHE A 85 -18.30 -9.13 -1.02
N GLU A 86 -18.25 -8.32 -2.08
CA GLU A 86 -19.02 -8.52 -3.30
C GLU A 86 -18.48 -9.71 -4.13
N GLU A 87 -17.16 -9.88 -4.20
CA GLU A 87 -16.48 -10.88 -5.02
C GLU A 87 -15.40 -11.64 -4.20
N PRO A 88 -15.79 -12.39 -3.14
CA PRO A 88 -14.84 -12.99 -2.19
C PRO A 88 -13.87 -13.98 -2.82
N LEU A 89 -14.31 -14.81 -3.73
CA LEU A 89 -13.42 -15.78 -4.41
C LEU A 89 -12.40 -15.10 -5.31
N LYS A 90 -12.79 -14.05 -6.03
CA LYS A 90 -11.84 -13.26 -6.82
C LYS A 90 -10.84 -12.52 -5.93
N ASP A 91 -11.23 -12.15 -4.71
CA ASP A 91 -10.32 -11.53 -3.74
C ASP A 91 -9.29 -12.56 -3.25
N VAL A 92 -9.69 -13.80 -2.95
CA VAL A 92 -8.77 -14.90 -2.62
C VAL A 92 -7.76 -15.12 -3.76
N ASP A 93 -8.23 -15.25 -4.99
CA ASP A 93 -7.38 -15.52 -6.15
C ASP A 93 -6.35 -14.39 -6.38
N SER A 94 -6.79 -13.13 -6.25
CA SER A 94 -5.94 -11.98 -6.56
C SER A 94 -5.01 -11.55 -5.42
N ASN A 95 -5.30 -11.89 -4.18
CA ASN A 95 -4.49 -11.55 -3.01
C ASN A 95 -3.73 -12.76 -2.47
N ALA A 96 -4.41 -13.75 -1.90
CA ALA A 96 -3.77 -14.88 -1.24
C ALA A 96 -3.13 -15.86 -2.22
N LYS A 97 -3.91 -16.36 -3.19
CA LYS A 97 -3.46 -17.40 -4.12
C LYS A 97 -2.37 -16.91 -5.07
N SER A 98 -2.41 -15.64 -5.53
CA SER A 98 -1.35 -15.08 -6.36
C SER A 98 -0.02 -14.98 -5.61
N THR A 99 -0.05 -14.63 -4.31
CA THR A 99 1.14 -14.61 -3.45
C THR A 99 1.73 -16.01 -3.31
N LEU A 100 0.90 -16.98 -2.92
CA LEU A 100 1.32 -18.38 -2.77
C LEU A 100 1.94 -18.93 -4.07
N PHE A 101 1.27 -18.68 -5.21
CA PHE A 101 1.76 -19.11 -6.51
C PHE A 101 3.15 -18.55 -6.84
N MET A 102 3.40 -17.27 -6.58
CA MET A 102 4.71 -16.68 -6.86
C MET A 102 5.81 -17.25 -5.97
N LEU A 103 5.54 -17.44 -4.68
CA LEU A 103 6.47 -18.07 -3.74
C LEU A 103 6.79 -19.51 -4.18
N GLU A 104 5.78 -20.28 -4.55
CA GLU A 104 5.97 -21.65 -5.04
C GLU A 104 6.77 -21.69 -6.36
N LYS A 105 6.55 -20.72 -7.26
CA LYS A 105 7.36 -20.61 -8.48
C LYS A 105 8.83 -20.27 -8.20
N ILE A 106 9.11 -19.39 -7.26
CA ILE A 106 10.49 -19.08 -6.82
C ILE A 106 11.15 -20.34 -6.30
N ARG A 107 10.45 -21.07 -5.41
CA ARG A 107 10.92 -22.34 -4.83
C ARG A 107 11.17 -23.42 -5.90
N GLY A 108 10.14 -23.69 -6.72
CA GLY A 108 10.18 -24.76 -7.71
C GLY A 108 11.19 -24.53 -8.84
N LEU A 109 11.56 -23.29 -9.12
CA LEU A 109 12.61 -22.92 -10.09
C LEU A 109 13.98 -22.72 -9.42
N ASN A 110 14.09 -22.93 -8.11
CA ASN A 110 15.30 -22.69 -7.31
C ASN A 110 15.94 -21.31 -7.59
N LEU A 111 15.10 -20.24 -7.62
CA LEU A 111 15.59 -18.90 -7.91
C LEU A 111 16.18 -18.25 -6.65
N ASN A 112 17.37 -17.67 -6.76
CA ASN A 112 17.88 -16.75 -5.76
C ASN A 112 17.18 -15.40 -5.92
N CYS A 113 15.96 -15.28 -5.37
CA CYS A 113 15.06 -14.18 -5.57
C CYS A 113 14.49 -13.70 -4.25
N LYS A 114 14.70 -12.43 -3.90
CA LYS A 114 14.04 -11.80 -2.76
C LYS A 114 12.57 -11.52 -3.11
N PHE A 115 11.65 -11.92 -2.21
CA PHE A 115 10.22 -11.63 -2.35
C PHE A 115 9.79 -10.58 -1.31
N LEU A 116 9.34 -9.42 -1.78
CA LEU A 116 8.87 -8.33 -0.93
C LEU A 116 7.35 -8.18 -1.07
N LEU A 117 6.61 -8.48 0.00
CA LEU A 117 5.15 -8.37 0.05
C LEU A 117 4.71 -7.04 0.64
N GLY A 118 3.94 -6.24 -0.12
CA GLY A 118 3.21 -5.10 0.42
C GLY A 118 1.93 -5.58 1.11
N SER A 119 1.80 -5.32 2.41
CA SER A 119 0.62 -5.62 3.22
C SER A 119 -0.02 -4.34 3.79
N THR A 120 -0.90 -4.47 4.74
CA THR A 120 -1.80 -3.40 5.20
C THR A 120 -2.05 -3.46 6.70
N PHE A 121 -2.34 -2.31 7.32
CA PHE A 121 -2.76 -2.24 8.71
C PHE A 121 -4.12 -2.95 8.99
N ILE A 122 -4.91 -3.19 7.95
CA ILE A 122 -6.22 -3.83 8.06
C ILE A 122 -6.14 -5.28 8.61
N VAL A 123 -5.00 -5.94 8.46
CA VAL A 123 -4.77 -7.28 9.02
C VAL A 123 -4.88 -7.32 10.55
N ILE A 124 -4.68 -6.18 11.22
CA ILE A 124 -4.79 -6.08 12.68
C ILE A 124 -6.25 -6.10 13.15
N GLY A 125 -7.18 -5.56 12.35
CA GLY A 125 -8.55 -5.31 12.82
C GLY A 125 -8.58 -4.24 13.89
N LYS A 126 -9.39 -4.43 14.95
CA LYS A 126 -9.47 -3.52 16.11
C LYS A 126 -8.42 -3.90 17.15
N PRO A 127 -7.33 -3.11 17.29
CA PRO A 127 -6.29 -3.43 18.27
C PRO A 127 -6.79 -3.24 19.70
N LYS A 128 -6.41 -4.17 20.59
CA LYS A 128 -6.72 -4.08 22.05
C LYS A 128 -5.77 -3.11 22.77
N LYS A 129 -4.56 -2.92 22.26
CA LYS A 129 -3.53 -2.02 22.81
C LYS A 129 -2.91 -1.18 21.70
N LEU A 130 -2.48 0.03 22.03
CA LEU A 130 -1.80 0.97 21.16
C LEU A 130 -0.53 1.50 21.86
N PRO A 131 0.54 1.81 21.11
CA PRO A 131 0.65 1.62 19.66
C PRO A 131 0.73 0.14 19.28
N VAL A 132 0.34 -0.21 18.03
CA VAL A 132 0.55 -1.54 17.46
C VAL A 132 1.99 -1.69 16.99
N ASN A 133 2.52 -2.91 17.01
CA ASN A 133 3.83 -3.27 16.48
C ASN A 133 3.76 -4.60 15.69
N GLU A 134 4.90 -5.14 15.31
CA GLU A 134 4.99 -6.38 14.52
C GLU A 134 4.41 -7.60 15.24
N ASN A 135 4.44 -7.61 16.58
CA ASN A 135 3.96 -8.70 17.41
C ASN A 135 2.46 -8.56 17.83
N THR A 136 1.81 -7.46 17.42
CA THR A 136 0.39 -7.26 17.74
C THR A 136 -0.46 -8.34 17.05
N PRO A 137 -1.34 -9.03 17.79
CA PRO A 137 -2.21 -10.05 17.22
C PRO A 137 -3.07 -9.50 16.06
N CYS A 138 -3.14 -10.27 14.99
CA CYS A 138 -3.94 -9.95 13.81
C CYS A 138 -5.33 -10.57 13.94
N ASN A 139 -6.37 -9.74 13.79
CA ASN A 139 -7.77 -10.16 13.80
C ASN A 139 -8.57 -9.36 12.75
N PRO A 140 -8.34 -9.61 11.46
CA PRO A 140 -8.95 -8.83 10.37
C PRO A 140 -10.46 -8.93 10.39
N THR A 141 -11.14 -7.82 10.09
CA THR A 141 -12.61 -7.71 10.05
C THR A 141 -13.14 -7.72 8.62
N THR A 142 -12.28 -7.93 7.62
CA THR A 142 -12.66 -7.95 6.21
C THR A 142 -12.03 -9.14 5.49
N ILE A 143 -12.68 -9.62 4.42
CA ILE A 143 -12.15 -10.69 3.56
C ILE A 143 -10.81 -10.27 2.95
N TYR A 144 -10.70 -9.02 2.51
CA TYR A 144 -9.43 -8.43 2.07
C TYR A 144 -8.33 -8.56 3.13
N GLY A 145 -8.60 -8.13 4.36
CA GLY A 145 -7.62 -8.21 5.46
C GLY A 145 -7.20 -9.65 5.76
N THR A 146 -8.14 -10.60 5.73
CA THR A 146 -7.87 -12.02 5.91
C THR A 146 -6.97 -12.57 4.82
N ASN A 147 -7.22 -12.24 3.54
CA ASN A 147 -6.40 -12.68 2.42
C ASN A 147 -4.99 -12.07 2.44
N ARG A 148 -4.86 -10.80 2.90
CA ARG A 148 -3.53 -10.19 3.08
C ARG A 148 -2.77 -10.86 4.25
N LEU A 149 -3.44 -11.19 5.33
CA LEU A 149 -2.85 -11.93 6.45
C LEU A 149 -2.42 -13.33 6.02
N ALA A 150 -3.23 -14.06 5.25
CA ALA A 150 -2.84 -15.34 4.67
C ALA A 150 -1.57 -15.20 3.81
N SER A 151 -1.47 -14.15 2.99
CA SER A 151 -0.29 -13.85 2.19
C SER A 151 0.97 -13.63 3.05
N GLU A 152 0.83 -12.95 4.19
CA GLU A 152 1.93 -12.77 5.14
C GLU A 152 2.39 -14.11 5.75
N TYR A 153 1.45 -14.99 6.11
CA TYR A 153 1.78 -16.33 6.62
C TYR A 153 2.46 -17.18 5.56
N PHE A 154 2.05 -17.11 4.29
CA PHE A 154 2.76 -17.79 3.22
C PHE A 154 4.22 -17.32 3.11
N CYS A 155 4.48 -16.01 3.16
CA CYS A 155 5.84 -15.50 3.14
C CYS A 155 6.68 -16.03 4.33
N LYS A 156 6.10 -16.07 5.53
CA LYS A 156 6.78 -16.60 6.73
C LYS A 156 7.09 -18.10 6.59
N ILE A 157 6.10 -18.91 6.20
CA ILE A 157 6.26 -20.36 6.01
C ILE A 157 7.33 -20.64 4.95
N TYR A 158 7.31 -19.93 3.82
CA TYR A 158 8.31 -20.15 2.76
C TYR A 158 9.72 -19.71 3.18
N HIS A 159 9.83 -18.72 4.06
CA HIS A 159 11.10 -18.39 4.69
C HIS A 159 11.57 -19.46 5.66
N GLU A 160 10.73 -19.83 6.62
CA GLU A 160 11.09 -20.76 7.72
C GLU A 160 11.36 -22.18 7.21
N VAL A 161 10.50 -22.68 6.29
CA VAL A 161 10.56 -24.08 5.82
C VAL A 161 11.51 -24.25 4.63
N TYR A 162 11.56 -23.28 3.73
CA TYR A 162 12.30 -23.41 2.47
C TYR A 162 13.48 -22.42 2.32
N GLY A 163 13.70 -21.56 3.31
CA GLY A 163 14.82 -20.61 3.30
C GLY A 163 14.68 -19.48 2.27
N LEU A 164 13.48 -19.21 1.73
CA LEU A 164 13.32 -18.12 0.77
C LEU A 164 13.59 -16.76 1.43
N ASP A 165 14.25 -15.87 0.70
CA ASP A 165 14.44 -14.48 1.15
C ASP A 165 13.14 -13.71 0.98
N THR A 166 12.39 -13.55 2.08
CA THR A 166 11.11 -12.83 2.09
C THR A 166 11.17 -11.66 3.06
N ASN A 167 10.53 -10.55 2.67
CA ASN A 167 10.20 -9.47 3.59
C ASN A 167 8.74 -9.05 3.41
N ILE A 168 8.14 -8.58 4.49
CA ILE A 168 6.78 -8.08 4.52
C ILE A 168 6.81 -6.63 5.02
N PHE A 169 6.05 -5.75 4.39
CA PHE A 169 5.81 -4.43 4.96
C PHE A 169 4.32 -4.13 5.04
N ARG A 170 3.89 -3.67 6.21
CA ARG A 170 2.53 -3.16 6.45
C ARG A 170 2.54 -1.65 6.37
N ILE A 171 1.56 -1.08 5.67
CA ILE A 171 1.43 0.37 5.51
C ILE A 171 0.18 0.83 6.25
N THR A 172 0.26 2.00 6.90
CA THR A 172 -0.89 2.67 7.53
C THR A 172 -1.68 3.49 6.50
N ASN A 173 -2.36 4.57 6.90
CA ASN A 173 -3.18 5.37 5.99
C ASN A 173 -2.29 6.22 5.07
N SER A 174 -1.82 5.61 3.98
CA SER A 174 -1.00 6.29 3.00
C SER A 174 -1.82 7.21 2.09
N TYR A 175 -1.27 8.35 1.71
CA TYR A 175 -1.89 9.35 0.86
C TYR A 175 -0.85 10.08 0.01
N GLY A 176 -1.30 10.79 -1.03
CA GLY A 176 -0.42 11.57 -1.90
C GLY A 176 -0.75 11.44 -3.39
N PRO A 177 0.13 11.95 -4.26
CA PRO A 177 0.01 11.89 -5.72
C PRO A 177 -0.24 10.49 -6.28
N ARG A 178 -1.09 10.42 -7.33
CA ARG A 178 -1.43 9.19 -8.08
C ARG A 178 -2.35 8.19 -7.36
N GLU A 179 -2.76 8.45 -6.10
CA GLU A 179 -3.82 7.65 -5.51
C GLU A 179 -5.16 7.95 -6.18
N GLN A 180 -5.92 6.90 -6.44
CA GLN A 180 -7.24 7.05 -7.06
C GLN A 180 -8.23 7.72 -6.13
N VAL A 181 -8.87 8.76 -6.62
CA VAL A 181 -9.94 9.46 -5.93
C VAL A 181 -11.26 8.72 -6.19
N ILE A 182 -11.52 7.69 -5.40
CA ILE A 182 -12.75 6.88 -5.48
C ILE A 182 -13.43 6.89 -4.11
N PRO A 183 -14.72 7.25 -4.03
CA PRO A 183 -15.49 7.13 -2.81
C PRO A 183 -15.35 5.71 -2.22
N LYS A 184 -15.27 5.58 -0.90
CA LYS A 184 -15.21 4.30 -0.16
C LYS A 184 -13.93 3.46 -0.38
N LYS A 185 -12.93 3.96 -1.11
CA LYS A 185 -11.66 3.25 -1.30
C LYS A 185 -10.56 3.76 -0.37
N ASN A 186 -10.20 5.03 -0.49
CA ASN A 186 -9.24 5.72 0.38
C ASN A 186 -9.85 7.04 0.82
N ALA A 187 -10.31 7.10 2.07
CA ALA A 187 -10.99 8.28 2.60
C ALA A 187 -10.08 9.51 2.59
N VAL A 188 -8.78 9.35 2.85
CA VAL A 188 -7.85 10.49 2.98
C VAL A 188 -7.72 11.24 1.67
N ASN A 189 -7.31 10.58 0.59
CA ASN A 189 -7.17 11.23 -0.72
C ASN A 189 -8.51 11.71 -1.29
N PHE A 190 -9.60 11.00 -1.00
CA PHE A 190 -10.93 11.42 -1.40
C PHE A 190 -11.33 12.75 -0.73
N LEU A 191 -11.13 12.88 0.58
CA LEU A 191 -11.43 14.12 1.32
C LEU A 191 -10.52 15.27 0.89
N ILE A 192 -9.21 15.04 0.67
CA ILE A 192 -8.29 16.05 0.13
C ILE A 192 -8.77 16.54 -1.24
N HIS A 193 -9.24 15.64 -2.12
CA HIS A 193 -9.74 16.02 -3.43
C HIS A 193 -11.08 16.77 -3.38
N GLN A 194 -11.99 16.39 -2.47
CA GLN A 194 -13.23 17.17 -2.25
C GLN A 194 -12.89 18.58 -1.77
N ALA A 195 -11.99 18.70 -0.80
CA ALA A 195 -11.50 19.98 -0.30
C ALA A 195 -10.84 20.83 -1.42
N PHE A 196 -10.02 20.19 -2.28
CA PHE A 196 -9.44 20.84 -3.47
C PHE A 196 -10.51 21.43 -4.41
N LYS A 197 -11.66 20.75 -4.56
CA LYS A 197 -12.80 21.25 -5.33
C LYS A 197 -13.66 22.25 -4.56
N LYS A 198 -13.25 22.64 -3.37
CA LYS A 198 -14.03 23.50 -2.45
C LYS A 198 -15.42 22.94 -2.12
N GLN A 199 -15.58 21.62 -2.20
CA GLN A 199 -16.80 20.93 -1.81
C GLN A 199 -16.83 20.78 -0.28
N GLU A 200 -18.04 20.70 0.27
CA GLU A 200 -18.23 20.33 1.68
C GLU A 200 -17.69 18.91 1.92
N ILE A 201 -16.84 18.74 2.93
CA ILE A 201 -16.33 17.43 3.33
C ILE A 201 -17.05 16.93 4.57
N SER A 202 -17.39 15.64 4.60
CA SER A 202 -18.06 15.01 5.72
C SER A 202 -17.10 14.13 6.51
N ILE A 203 -16.94 14.43 7.81
CA ILE A 203 -16.14 13.68 8.75
C ILE A 203 -17.06 12.98 9.74
N TYR A 204 -16.87 11.66 9.91
CA TYR A 204 -17.69 10.84 10.81
C TYR A 204 -17.33 11.04 12.28
N ASN A 205 -18.30 10.77 13.17
CA ASN A 205 -18.12 10.72 14.62
C ASN A 205 -17.44 11.98 15.18
N LYS A 206 -17.77 13.15 14.66
CA LYS A 206 -17.15 14.44 15.04
C LYS A 206 -15.63 14.45 14.94
N GLY A 207 -15.03 13.56 14.12
CA GLY A 207 -13.59 13.39 14.02
C GLY A 207 -12.91 12.89 15.30
N LYS A 208 -13.68 12.39 16.28
CA LYS A 208 -13.17 11.89 17.59
C LYS A 208 -12.61 10.48 17.47
N PHE A 209 -11.77 10.24 16.47
CA PHE A 209 -10.94 9.06 16.31
C PHE A 209 -9.63 9.48 15.64
N PHE A 210 -8.57 8.71 15.87
CA PHE A 210 -7.27 9.05 15.30
C PHE A 210 -6.74 7.94 14.40
N ARG A 211 -5.87 8.35 13.47
CA ARG A 211 -5.15 7.49 12.53
C ARG A 211 -3.68 7.88 12.49
N ASP A 212 -2.90 6.98 11.96
CA ASP A 212 -1.52 7.17 11.58
C ASP A 212 -1.48 7.41 10.07
N PHE A 213 -1.24 8.65 9.65
CA PHE A 213 -1.16 9.04 8.25
C PHE A 213 0.29 9.06 7.80
N ILE A 214 0.55 8.54 6.61
CA ILE A 214 1.89 8.56 6.03
C ILE A 214 1.86 9.02 4.58
N TYR A 215 2.73 9.99 4.25
CA TYR A 215 2.86 10.50 2.89
C TYR A 215 3.59 9.52 1.98
N ILE A 216 3.24 9.53 0.70
CA ILE A 216 3.75 8.54 -0.27
C ILE A 216 5.27 8.52 -0.36
N ASP A 217 5.97 9.65 -0.29
CA ASP A 217 7.43 9.69 -0.39
C ASP A 217 8.11 8.97 0.79
N ASP A 218 7.53 9.07 1.98
CA ASP A 218 7.98 8.32 3.14
C ASP A 218 7.71 6.82 2.98
N VAL A 219 6.59 6.44 2.38
CA VAL A 219 6.32 5.03 2.02
C VAL A 219 7.39 4.50 1.08
N ILE A 220 7.70 5.25 0.01
CA ILE A 220 8.72 4.84 -0.97
C ILE A 220 10.11 4.75 -0.35
N SER A 221 10.47 5.72 0.50
CA SER A 221 11.75 5.69 1.22
C SER A 221 11.83 4.49 2.18
N GLY A 222 10.73 4.13 2.85
CA GLY A 222 10.63 2.96 3.70
C GLY A 222 10.82 1.65 2.93
N ILE A 223 10.13 1.50 1.79
CA ILE A 223 10.30 0.32 0.91
C ILE A 223 11.75 0.21 0.43
N ASN A 224 12.36 1.30 -0.01
CA ASN A 224 13.78 1.31 -0.42
C ASN A 224 14.73 0.92 0.72
N THR A 225 14.43 1.34 1.96
CA THR A 225 15.23 0.95 3.14
C THR A 225 15.10 -0.55 3.41
N ILE A 226 13.90 -1.12 3.35
CA ILE A 226 13.67 -2.55 3.53
C ILE A 226 14.37 -3.35 2.42
N LEU A 227 14.29 -2.92 1.16
CA LEU A 227 14.99 -3.55 0.06
C LEU A 227 16.51 -3.62 0.27
N LYS A 228 17.08 -2.58 0.86
CA LYS A 228 18.54 -2.47 1.09
C LYS A 228 18.99 -3.15 2.38
N ASN A 229 18.29 -2.94 3.48
CA ASN A 229 18.73 -3.24 4.83
C ASN A 229 17.81 -4.23 5.58
N GLY A 230 16.68 -4.63 4.99
CA GLY A 230 15.71 -5.53 5.62
C GLY A 230 16.30 -6.93 5.80
N LYS A 231 16.20 -7.46 7.03
CA LYS A 231 16.60 -8.83 7.34
C LYS A 231 15.59 -9.80 6.74
N SER A 232 16.05 -10.89 6.14
CA SER A 232 15.19 -11.93 5.57
C SER A 232 14.22 -12.50 6.61
N GLY A 233 13.02 -12.82 6.19
CA GLY A 233 11.93 -13.33 7.05
C GLY A 233 11.17 -12.26 7.84
N GLU A 234 11.66 -11.02 7.86
CA GLU A 234 11.16 -10.01 8.77
C GLU A 234 9.99 -9.18 8.20
N LEU A 235 9.10 -8.77 9.13
CA LEU A 235 8.01 -7.84 8.89
C LEU A 235 8.39 -6.47 9.43
N TYR A 236 8.01 -5.40 8.70
CA TYR A 236 8.24 -4.02 9.07
C TYR A 236 6.98 -3.17 8.91
N TRP A 237 6.79 -2.19 9.80
CA TRP A 237 5.77 -1.17 9.65
C TRP A 237 6.29 0.08 8.97
N ILE A 238 5.64 0.50 7.89
CA ILE A 238 5.86 1.79 7.24
C ILE A 238 4.73 2.72 7.67
N SER A 239 5.01 3.62 8.62
CA SER A 239 4.04 4.50 9.26
C SER A 239 4.71 5.77 9.76
N SER A 240 3.95 6.83 9.99
CA SER A 240 4.51 8.05 10.60
C SER A 240 4.84 7.85 12.09
N GLY A 241 4.16 6.91 12.75
CA GLY A 241 4.21 6.73 14.19
C GLY A 241 3.50 7.85 14.98
N LYS A 242 2.74 8.70 14.28
CA LYS A 242 2.06 9.85 14.89
C LYS A 242 0.56 9.63 14.98
N LYS A 243 0.03 9.88 16.18
CA LYS A 243 -1.40 9.93 16.45
C LYS A 243 -1.95 11.25 15.91
N THR A 244 -2.84 11.20 14.91
CA THR A 244 -3.52 12.39 14.39
C THR A 244 -5.03 12.18 14.44
N TRP A 245 -5.73 13.07 15.14
CA TRP A 245 -7.19 13.04 15.19
C TRP A 245 -7.78 13.48 13.86
N PHE A 246 -8.92 12.87 13.49
CA PHE A 246 -9.55 13.19 12.21
C PHE A 246 -10.12 14.61 12.15
N TYR A 247 -10.52 15.21 13.29
CA TYR A 247 -10.88 16.62 13.33
C TYR A 247 -9.69 17.52 12.99
N GLN A 248 -8.45 17.22 13.48
CA GLN A 248 -7.24 17.95 13.11
C GLN A 248 -6.95 17.87 11.61
N PHE A 249 -7.20 16.69 11.00
CA PHE A 249 -7.11 16.55 9.55
C PHE A 249 -8.14 17.44 8.83
N GLY A 250 -9.38 17.51 9.32
CA GLY A 250 -10.43 18.41 8.83
C GLY A 250 -10.02 19.88 8.94
N ASP A 251 -9.52 20.30 10.10
CA ASP A 251 -9.06 21.69 10.35
C ASP A 251 -7.93 22.11 9.38
N ILE A 252 -7.00 21.18 9.09
CA ILE A 252 -5.95 21.45 8.10
C ILE A 252 -6.56 21.66 6.71
N LEU A 253 -7.50 20.83 6.29
CA LEU A 253 -8.16 20.95 4.99
C LEU A 253 -8.95 22.26 4.88
N GLU A 254 -9.74 22.60 5.90
CA GLU A 254 -10.51 23.84 5.94
C GLU A 254 -9.61 25.06 5.84
N ARG A 255 -8.55 25.13 6.66
CA ARG A 255 -7.58 26.23 6.64
C ARG A 255 -6.82 26.35 5.32
N THR A 256 -6.46 25.20 4.70
CA THR A 256 -5.62 25.21 3.49
C THR A 256 -6.44 25.49 2.22
N THR A 257 -7.71 25.08 2.16
CA THR A 257 -8.51 25.14 0.93
C THR A 257 -9.72 26.06 1.01
N GLY A 258 -10.16 26.44 2.22
CA GLY A 258 -11.40 27.16 2.47
C GLY A 258 -12.67 26.27 2.26
N CYS A 259 -12.53 24.94 2.26
CA CYS A 259 -13.69 24.03 2.23
C CYS A 259 -14.43 24.08 3.57
N LYS A 260 -15.70 23.69 3.56
CA LYS A 260 -16.50 23.54 4.80
C LYS A 260 -16.39 22.10 5.32
N VAL A 261 -16.17 21.94 6.62
CA VAL A 261 -16.19 20.63 7.29
C VAL A 261 -17.54 20.42 7.96
N LYS A 262 -18.23 19.33 7.59
CA LYS A 262 -19.44 18.86 8.23
C LYS A 262 -19.19 17.60 9.00
N TYR A 263 -19.80 17.47 10.15
CA TYR A 263 -19.72 16.26 10.96
C TYR A 263 -21.01 15.44 10.82
N SER A 264 -20.87 14.12 10.61
CA SER A 264 -21.98 13.20 10.44
C SER A 264 -21.75 11.90 11.22
N GLU A 265 -22.81 11.11 11.35
CA GLU A 265 -22.70 9.74 11.88
C GLU A 265 -22.10 8.80 10.83
N ALA A 266 -21.28 7.86 11.30
CA ALA A 266 -20.74 6.82 10.42
C ALA A 266 -21.85 5.84 10.00
N PRO A 267 -21.90 5.42 8.72
CA PRO A 267 -22.79 4.36 8.27
C PRO A 267 -22.60 3.06 9.06
N THR A 268 -23.67 2.29 9.24
CA THR A 268 -23.64 1.03 10.03
C THR A 268 -22.58 0.06 9.53
N TYR A 269 -22.43 -0.08 8.21
CA TYR A 269 -21.37 -0.92 7.62
C TYR A 269 -19.97 -0.48 8.05
N THR A 270 -19.69 0.82 7.99
CA THR A 270 -18.40 1.38 8.41
C THR A 270 -18.11 1.05 9.87
N LYS A 271 -19.09 1.19 10.76
CA LYS A 271 -18.96 0.85 12.19
C LYS A 271 -18.52 -0.62 12.42
N LYS A 272 -18.96 -1.54 11.55
CA LYS A 272 -18.64 -2.99 11.64
C LYS A 272 -17.22 -3.33 11.20
N VAL A 273 -16.72 -2.67 10.15
CA VAL A 273 -15.44 -3.01 9.52
C VAL A 273 -14.29 -2.08 9.93
N ASP A 274 -14.58 -0.95 10.58
CA ASP A 274 -13.59 0.04 10.96
C ASP A 274 -12.65 -0.49 12.05
N VAL A 275 -11.37 -0.24 11.86
CA VAL A 275 -10.31 -0.65 12.81
C VAL A 275 -10.27 0.21 14.09
N GLY A 276 -11.07 1.28 14.19
CA GLY A 276 -11.08 2.21 15.33
C GLY A 276 -9.81 3.06 15.39
N ASN A 277 -9.41 3.48 16.58
CA ASN A 277 -8.17 4.22 16.79
C ASN A 277 -6.95 3.38 16.39
N PHE A 278 -6.01 4.01 15.67
CA PHE A 278 -4.86 3.29 15.13
C PHE A 278 -3.61 4.17 15.09
N VAL A 279 -2.53 3.70 15.69
CA VAL A 279 -1.18 4.28 15.63
C VAL A 279 -0.15 3.17 15.80
N VAL A 280 1.00 3.31 15.17
CA VAL A 280 2.02 2.25 15.06
C VAL A 280 3.31 2.67 15.77
N ASP A 281 3.95 1.72 16.43
CA ASP A 281 5.35 1.79 16.78
C ASP A 281 6.19 1.31 15.58
N ASN A 282 6.86 2.23 14.93
CA ASN A 282 7.71 1.98 13.76
C ASN A 282 9.21 1.86 14.09
N SER A 283 9.55 1.64 15.36
CA SER A 283 10.93 1.61 15.87
C SER A 283 11.79 0.58 15.14
N LYS A 284 11.22 -0.58 14.77
CA LYS A 284 11.92 -1.63 14.03
C LYS A 284 12.39 -1.17 12.65
N LEU A 285 11.57 -0.45 11.88
CA LEU A 285 12.01 0.12 10.60
C LEU A 285 13.01 1.27 10.83
N ARG A 286 12.79 2.07 11.87
CA ARG A 286 13.72 3.16 12.24
C ARG A 286 15.11 2.63 12.61
N SER A 287 15.21 1.46 13.22
CA SER A 287 16.51 0.83 13.53
C SER A 287 17.33 0.47 12.27
N LEU A 288 16.68 0.40 11.09
CA LEU A 288 17.37 0.26 9.81
C LEU A 288 17.86 1.60 9.21
N GLY A 289 17.77 2.70 9.95
CA GLY A 289 18.17 4.05 9.53
C GLY A 289 17.07 4.85 8.81
N TRP A 290 15.84 4.35 8.75
CA TRP A 290 14.71 5.09 8.15
C TRP A 290 13.97 5.95 9.19
N LYS A 291 13.45 7.08 8.73
CA LYS A 291 12.48 7.91 9.49
C LYS A 291 11.55 8.65 8.53
N PRO A 292 10.28 8.84 8.90
CA PRO A 292 9.37 9.67 8.12
C PRO A 292 9.82 11.14 8.19
N LYS A 293 9.72 11.84 7.06
CA LYS A 293 10.18 13.23 6.91
C LYS A 293 9.06 14.21 6.68
N VAL A 294 7.97 13.77 6.03
CA VAL A 294 6.85 14.62 5.62
C VAL A 294 5.80 14.65 6.70
N ASN A 295 5.49 15.82 7.24
CA ASN A 295 4.36 15.96 8.15
C ASN A 295 3.03 16.02 7.39
N LEU A 296 1.90 15.88 8.10
CA LEU A 296 0.58 15.79 7.48
C LEU A 296 0.23 17.06 6.67
N GLU A 297 0.49 18.24 7.20
CA GLU A 297 0.17 19.52 6.54
C GLU A 297 0.95 19.70 5.25
N GLN A 298 2.25 19.42 5.28
CA GLN A 298 3.11 19.44 4.09
C GLN A 298 2.62 18.45 3.04
N GLY A 299 2.33 17.19 3.42
CA GLY A 299 1.87 16.17 2.49
C GLY A 299 0.49 16.48 1.88
N ILE A 300 -0.41 17.12 2.65
CA ILE A 300 -1.69 17.63 2.11
C ILE A 300 -1.41 18.71 1.05
N LYS A 301 -0.54 19.69 1.36
CA LYS A 301 -0.19 20.78 0.44
C LYS A 301 0.39 20.22 -0.88
N GLU A 302 1.35 19.34 -0.81
CA GLU A 302 1.95 18.69 -2.00
C GLU A 302 0.90 17.87 -2.80
N THR A 303 -0.05 17.24 -2.12
CA THR A 303 -1.16 16.52 -2.78
C THR A 303 -2.11 17.48 -3.51
N LEU A 304 -2.39 18.65 -2.93
CA LEU A 304 -3.21 19.68 -3.56
C LEU A 304 -2.51 20.28 -4.78
N GLU A 305 -1.22 20.56 -4.69
CA GLU A 305 -0.39 21.03 -5.82
C GLU A 305 -0.39 20.01 -6.96
N TYR A 306 -0.30 18.72 -6.65
CA TYR A 306 -0.46 17.67 -7.65
C TYR A 306 -1.82 17.71 -8.34
N PHE A 307 -2.93 17.85 -7.60
CA PHE A 307 -4.26 17.96 -8.21
C PHE A 307 -4.39 19.20 -9.09
N GLN A 308 -3.77 20.31 -8.72
CA GLN A 308 -3.75 21.51 -9.52
C GLN A 308 -2.99 21.30 -10.83
N SER A 309 -1.83 20.65 -10.80
CA SER A 309 -1.04 20.35 -11.98
C SER A 309 -1.76 19.42 -12.98
N GLN A 310 -2.62 18.52 -12.49
CA GLN A 310 -3.42 17.63 -13.36
C GLN A 310 -4.61 18.31 -14.06
N LYS A 311 -5.01 19.51 -13.61
CA LYS A 311 -6.08 20.28 -14.27
C LYS A 311 -5.56 21.09 -15.47
N ILE A 312 -4.27 21.35 -15.49
CA ILE A 312 -3.61 22.18 -16.51
C ILE A 312 -3.10 21.33 -17.67
N SER A 313 -2.98 20.03 -17.47
CA SER A 313 -2.56 19.03 -18.45
C SER A 313 -3.74 18.30 -19.10
#